data_44d07e2d2234ba38b1b45f2e47f53a64
#
_entry.id   44d07e2d2234ba38b1b45f2e47f53a64
#
_cell.length_a   1.000
_cell.length_b   1.000
_cell.length_c   1.000
_cell.angle_alpha   90.00
_cell.angle_beta   90.00
_cell.angle_gamma   90.00
#
_symmetry.space_group_name_H-M   'P 1'
#
loop_
_entity.id
_entity.type
_entity.pdbx_description
1 polymer ?
#
loop_
_entity_poly.entity_id
_entity_poly.type
_entity_poly.pdbx_seq_one_letter_code
_entity_poly.pdbx_strand_id
1 'polypeptide(L)'
;ENMALAYGRGQKGSLSLALNNQLRKIFQEQLSRLNLGLENRLNSQMGLLSGGQRQSVSLLMSALQPSSILLLDEHTAALDPKTAALIMDISAQIIKEKSLTVMMVTHSMRQALDYGSRTIMLHEGKIIFDLEGKERSNYEVKDLLNLFALARKDGEELDDDKLLLVS
;
A
#
# COMPACT_ATOMS: atom_id res chain seq x y z
N GLU A 1 5.91 -3.27 21.26
CA GLU A 1 5.72 -1.83 21.53
C GLU A 1 5.08 -1.13 20.34
N ASN A 2 5.63 -1.19 19.09
CA ASN A 2 5.08 -0.50 17.91
C ASN A 2 3.60 -0.82 17.64
N MET A 3 3.22 -2.10 17.68
CA MET A 3 1.82 -2.51 17.50
C MET A 3 0.91 -2.00 18.63
N ALA A 4 1.42 -1.94 19.87
CA ALA A 4 0.66 -1.40 21.00
C ALA A 4 0.40 0.11 20.82
N LEU A 5 1.39 0.86 20.37
CA LEU A 5 1.23 2.28 20.04
C LEU A 5 0.22 2.49 18.91
N ALA A 6 0.29 1.68 17.85
CA ALA A 6 -0.66 1.74 16.75
C ALA A 6 -2.08 1.38 17.20
N TYR A 7 -2.23 0.38 18.06
CA TYR A 7 -3.51 -0.05 18.63
C TYR A 7 -4.12 1.00 19.57
N GLY A 8 -3.29 1.75 20.31
CA GLY A 8 -3.72 2.84 21.18
C GLY A 8 -4.06 4.16 20.46
N ARG A 9 -3.85 4.24 19.14
CA ARG A 9 -4.08 5.45 18.38
C ARG A 9 -5.54 5.90 18.46
N GLY A 10 -5.78 7.18 18.79
CA GLY A 10 -7.12 7.75 18.91
C GLY A 10 -7.86 7.40 20.20
N GLN A 11 -7.31 6.55 21.06
CA GLN A 11 -7.89 6.27 22.37
C GLN A 11 -7.37 7.30 23.39
N LYS A 12 -8.25 7.83 24.25
CA LYS A 12 -7.83 8.65 25.41
C LYS A 12 -7.00 7.75 26.34
N GLY A 13 -5.70 7.75 26.12
CA GLY A 13 -4.85 6.72 26.64
C GLY A 13 -4.16 7.06 27.92
N SER A 14 -4.19 6.14 28.80
CA SER A 14 -3.14 5.85 29.75
C SER A 14 -1.98 5.18 29.02
N LEU A 15 -0.73 5.56 29.30
CA LEU A 15 0.50 4.81 28.98
C LEU A 15 0.48 3.37 29.54
N SER A 16 -0.57 2.99 30.25
CA SER A 16 -0.86 1.65 30.77
C SER A 16 -1.41 0.65 29.74
N LEU A 17 -1.37 0.96 28.45
CA LEU A 17 -1.41 -0.05 27.38
C LEU A 17 -0.14 -0.93 27.44
N ALA A 18 0.29 -1.22 28.69
CA ALA A 18 1.29 -2.24 28.94
C ALA A 18 0.85 -3.50 28.23
N LEU A 19 1.72 -4.05 27.40
CA LEU A 19 1.58 -5.31 26.68
C LEU A 19 1.11 -6.40 27.67
N ASN A 20 -0.19 -6.45 27.90
CA ASN A 20 -0.79 -7.53 28.66
C ASN A 20 -0.91 -8.78 27.76
N ASN A 21 -1.11 -9.93 28.37
CA ASN A 21 -1.20 -11.20 27.63
C ASN A 21 -2.36 -11.22 26.62
N GLN A 22 -3.42 -10.44 26.85
CA GLN A 22 -4.55 -10.34 25.95
C GLN A 22 -4.19 -9.57 24.67
N LEU A 23 -3.52 -8.43 24.78
CA LEU A 23 -3.02 -7.68 23.63
C LEU A 23 -1.99 -8.48 22.83
N ARG A 24 -1.12 -9.23 23.51
CA ARG A 24 -0.17 -10.13 22.81
C ARG A 24 -0.87 -11.16 21.93
N LYS A 25 -1.93 -11.78 22.44
CA LYS A 25 -2.74 -12.73 21.65
C LYS A 25 -3.38 -12.06 20.44
N ILE A 26 -4.00 -10.88 20.63
CA ILE A 26 -4.58 -10.10 19.53
C ILE A 26 -3.52 -9.81 18.45
N PHE A 27 -2.33 -9.37 18.85
CA PHE A 27 -1.26 -9.06 17.90
C PHE A 27 -0.72 -10.31 17.19
N GLN A 28 -0.62 -11.44 17.89
CA GLN A 28 -0.25 -12.72 17.27
C GLN A 28 -1.26 -13.14 16.21
N GLU A 29 -2.55 -13.06 16.51
CA GLU A 29 -3.62 -13.37 15.56
C GLU A 29 -3.59 -12.44 14.33
N GLN A 30 -3.38 -11.15 14.54
CA GLN A 30 -3.27 -10.20 13.43
C GLN A 30 -2.03 -10.46 12.56
N LEU A 31 -0.87 -10.78 13.17
CA LEU A 31 0.36 -11.07 12.47
C LEU A 31 0.32 -12.42 11.74
N SER A 32 -0.34 -13.45 12.28
CA SER A 32 -0.46 -14.76 11.64
C SER A 32 -1.20 -14.68 10.30
N ARG A 33 -2.11 -13.71 10.14
CA ARG A 33 -2.86 -13.47 8.90
C ARG A 33 -1.96 -13.04 7.73
N LEU A 34 -0.78 -12.50 8.04
CA LEU A 34 0.19 -12.09 7.02
C LEU A 34 0.93 -13.29 6.40
N ASN A 35 0.88 -14.48 7.02
CA ASN A 35 1.58 -15.70 6.60
C ASN A 35 3.10 -15.51 6.41
N LEU A 36 3.72 -14.67 7.26
CA LEU A 36 5.15 -14.33 7.20
C LEU A 36 5.95 -14.83 8.42
N GLY A 37 5.33 -15.66 9.29
CA GLY A 37 5.94 -16.18 10.52
C GLY A 37 6.19 -15.10 11.60
N LEU A 38 5.55 -13.94 11.48
CA LEU A 38 5.76 -12.79 12.35
C LEU A 38 5.05 -12.93 13.69
N GLU A 39 4.04 -13.77 13.79
CA GLU A 39 3.32 -14.09 15.03
C GLU A 39 4.24 -14.65 16.12
N ASN A 40 5.34 -15.30 15.73
CA ASN A 40 6.35 -15.83 16.62
C ASN A 40 7.48 -14.83 16.93
N ARG A 41 7.42 -13.64 16.34
CA ARG A 41 8.50 -12.63 16.40
C ARG A 41 8.07 -11.31 17.05
N LEU A 42 7.05 -11.32 17.90
CA LEU A 42 6.51 -10.13 18.57
C LEU A 42 7.55 -9.30 19.35
N ASN A 43 8.59 -9.95 19.86
CA ASN A 43 9.66 -9.29 20.60
C ASN A 43 10.85 -8.87 19.71
N SER A 44 10.84 -9.17 18.43
CA SER A 44 11.90 -8.78 17.50
C SER A 44 11.84 -7.29 17.22
N GLN A 45 13.01 -6.66 17.11
CA GLN A 45 13.12 -5.27 16.66
C GLN A 45 12.72 -5.17 15.18
N MET A 46 12.02 -4.09 14.81
CA MET A 46 11.61 -3.84 13.42
C MET A 46 12.80 -3.80 12.45
N GLY A 47 13.96 -3.31 12.89
CA GLY A 47 15.19 -3.27 12.09
C GLY A 47 15.73 -4.65 11.69
N LEU A 48 15.36 -5.71 12.42
CA LEU A 48 15.76 -7.11 12.12
C LEU A 48 14.81 -7.82 11.16
N LEU A 49 13.76 -7.17 10.73
CA LEU A 49 12.81 -7.69 9.75
C LEU A 49 13.30 -7.38 8.32
N SER A 50 12.95 -8.25 7.37
CA SER A 50 13.16 -7.93 5.95
C SER A 50 12.33 -6.69 5.52
N GLY A 51 12.65 -6.09 4.38
CA GLY A 51 11.91 -4.95 3.84
C GLY A 51 10.41 -5.26 3.73
N GLY A 52 10.05 -6.37 3.10
CA GLY A 52 8.67 -6.82 2.95
C GLY A 52 7.97 -7.09 4.29
N GLN A 53 8.67 -7.75 5.24
CA GLN A 53 8.11 -7.97 6.57
C GLN A 53 7.83 -6.65 7.30
N ARG A 54 8.75 -5.68 7.24
CA ARG A 54 8.52 -4.35 7.82
C ARG A 54 7.32 -3.67 7.19
N GLN A 55 7.22 -3.71 5.86
CA GLN A 55 6.12 -3.10 5.13
C GLN A 55 4.77 -3.72 5.49
N SER A 56 4.70 -5.07 5.57
CA SER A 56 3.48 -5.78 5.99
C SER A 56 3.05 -5.39 7.41
N VAL A 57 4.00 -5.32 8.35
CA VAL A 57 3.70 -4.88 9.72
C VAL A 57 3.24 -3.44 9.75
N SER A 58 3.87 -2.54 9.00
CA SER A 58 3.48 -1.12 8.93
C SER A 58 2.07 -0.96 8.36
N LEU A 59 1.73 -1.69 7.31
CA LEU A 59 0.39 -1.72 6.74
C LEU A 59 -0.63 -2.23 7.75
N LEU A 60 -0.34 -3.37 8.40
CA LEU A 60 -1.21 -3.92 9.44
C LEU A 60 -1.44 -2.92 10.58
N MET A 61 -0.37 -2.26 11.05
CA MET A 61 -0.44 -1.22 12.09
C MET A 61 -1.31 -0.04 11.67
N SER A 62 -1.28 0.35 10.41
CA SER A 62 -2.13 1.42 9.86
C SER A 62 -3.61 1.05 9.88
N ALA A 63 -3.91 -0.24 9.72
CA ALA A 63 -5.26 -0.78 9.67
C ALA A 63 -5.76 -1.39 11.01
N LEU A 64 -4.99 -1.31 12.11
CA LEU A 64 -5.41 -1.86 13.42
C LEU A 64 -6.61 -1.13 13.99
N GLN A 65 -6.67 0.18 13.82
CA GLN A 65 -7.81 1.00 14.27
C GLN A 65 -8.67 1.42 13.08
N PRO A 66 -9.96 1.63 13.27
CA PRO A 66 -10.82 2.20 12.25
C PRO A 66 -10.25 3.54 11.75
N SER A 67 -10.22 3.71 10.43
CA SER A 67 -9.81 4.96 9.80
C SER A 67 -10.78 5.30 8.66
N SER A 68 -11.00 6.59 8.41
CA SER A 68 -11.85 7.03 7.31
C SER A 68 -11.18 6.84 5.95
N ILE A 69 -9.85 6.89 5.92
CA ILE A 69 -9.05 6.71 4.71
C ILE A 69 -7.69 6.14 5.07
N LEU A 70 -7.18 5.26 4.23
CA LEU A 70 -5.81 4.74 4.27
C LEU A 70 -5.04 5.33 3.08
N LEU A 71 -3.92 5.99 3.37
CA LEU A 71 -3.01 6.52 2.35
C LEU A 71 -1.82 5.59 2.20
N LEU A 72 -1.58 5.12 0.98
CA LEU A 72 -0.46 4.25 0.60
C LEU A 72 0.41 4.99 -0.41
N ASP A 73 1.58 5.43 0.01
CA ASP A 73 2.51 6.17 -0.84
C ASP A 73 3.68 5.27 -1.22
N GLU A 74 3.70 4.86 -2.49
CA GLU A 74 4.74 4.00 -3.08
C GLU A 74 5.20 2.82 -2.20
N HIS A 75 4.28 2.23 -1.47
CA HIS A 75 4.56 1.29 -0.37
C HIS A 75 5.23 -0.02 -0.81
N THR A 76 5.42 -0.25 -2.11
CA THR A 76 6.12 -1.42 -2.66
C THR A 76 7.36 -1.07 -3.49
N ALA A 77 7.68 0.20 -3.69
CA ALA A 77 8.72 0.66 -4.62
C ALA A 77 10.15 0.14 -4.29
N ALA A 78 10.46 -0.05 -3.00
CA ALA A 78 11.77 -0.51 -2.54
C ALA A 78 11.89 -2.04 -2.39
N LEU A 79 10.94 -2.81 -2.95
CA LEU A 79 10.86 -4.26 -2.81
C LEU A 79 11.17 -4.94 -4.14
N ASP A 80 11.71 -6.15 -4.08
CA ASP A 80 11.82 -7.00 -5.27
C ASP A 80 10.42 -7.36 -5.81
N PRO A 81 10.27 -7.68 -7.10
CA PRO A 81 8.95 -7.90 -7.72
C PRO A 81 8.09 -8.95 -7.03
N LYS A 82 8.67 -10.05 -6.56
CA LYS A 82 7.94 -11.12 -5.87
C LYS A 82 7.41 -10.65 -4.52
N THR A 83 8.24 -9.96 -3.76
CA THR A 83 7.85 -9.39 -2.46
C THR A 83 6.83 -8.28 -2.65
N ALA A 84 7.00 -7.41 -3.66
CA ALA A 84 6.03 -6.37 -3.99
C ALA A 84 4.65 -6.94 -4.29
N ALA A 85 4.55 -7.99 -5.12
CA ALA A 85 3.29 -8.67 -5.42
C ALA A 85 2.63 -9.23 -4.14
N LEU A 86 3.42 -9.90 -3.28
CA LEU A 86 2.91 -10.42 -2.01
C LEU A 86 2.35 -9.29 -1.10
N ILE A 87 3.04 -8.16 -1.01
CA ILE A 87 2.58 -7.01 -0.21
C ILE A 87 1.32 -6.41 -0.79
N MET A 88 1.19 -6.34 -2.12
CA MET A 88 -0.03 -5.87 -2.77
C MET A 88 -1.22 -6.79 -2.47
N ASP A 89 -1.03 -8.12 -2.51
CA ASP A 89 -2.08 -9.10 -2.17
C ASP A 89 -2.52 -8.97 -0.70
N ILE A 90 -1.56 -8.85 0.23
CA ILE A 90 -1.83 -8.60 1.65
C ILE A 90 -2.59 -7.29 1.83
N SER A 91 -2.18 -6.22 1.12
CA SER A 91 -2.85 -4.91 1.15
C SER A 91 -4.30 -5.04 0.71
N ALA A 92 -4.54 -5.68 -0.45
CA ALA A 92 -5.88 -5.88 -1.00
C ALA A 92 -6.77 -6.69 -0.04
N GLN A 93 -6.23 -7.73 0.60
CA GLN A 93 -6.95 -8.52 1.58
C GLN A 93 -7.37 -7.67 2.80
N ILE A 94 -6.44 -6.92 3.41
CA ILE A 94 -6.71 -6.08 4.59
C ILE A 94 -7.75 -5.00 4.24
N ILE A 95 -7.60 -4.35 3.08
CA ILE A 95 -8.52 -3.32 2.58
C ILE A 95 -9.94 -3.87 2.45
N LYS A 96 -10.08 -5.04 1.82
CA LYS A 96 -11.37 -5.71 1.62
C LYS A 96 -12.00 -6.13 2.95
N GLU A 97 -11.25 -6.78 3.82
CA GLU A 97 -11.76 -7.27 5.11
C GLU A 97 -12.22 -6.14 6.03
N LYS A 98 -11.53 -5.01 6.00
CA LYS A 98 -11.83 -3.85 6.84
C LYS A 98 -12.69 -2.80 6.14
N SER A 99 -13.08 -3.05 4.88
CA SER A 99 -13.86 -2.11 4.05
C SER A 99 -13.27 -0.69 4.04
N LEU A 100 -11.94 -0.59 3.88
CA LEU A 100 -11.25 0.69 3.94
C LEU A 100 -11.41 1.48 2.64
N THR A 101 -11.63 2.78 2.77
CA THR A 101 -11.40 3.73 1.67
C THR A 101 -9.89 3.95 1.54
N VAL A 102 -9.34 3.79 0.34
CA VAL A 102 -7.89 3.85 0.12
C VAL A 102 -7.55 4.81 -1.00
N MET A 103 -6.52 5.59 -0.79
CA MET A 103 -5.82 6.34 -1.84
C MET A 103 -4.39 5.80 -1.92
N MET A 104 -4.04 5.22 -3.08
CA MET A 104 -2.71 4.68 -3.35
C MET A 104 -1.98 5.53 -4.38
N VAL A 105 -0.76 5.93 -4.06
CA VAL A 105 0.16 6.55 -5.01
C VAL A 105 1.15 5.50 -5.49
N THR A 106 1.33 5.41 -6.80
CA THR A 106 2.28 4.50 -7.45
C THR A 106 2.82 5.12 -8.73
N HIS A 107 4.04 4.79 -9.07
CA HIS A 107 4.62 5.10 -10.39
C HIS A 107 4.41 3.97 -11.41
N SER A 108 3.88 2.83 -11.00
CA SER A 108 3.58 1.70 -11.87
C SER A 108 2.20 1.85 -12.51
N MET A 109 2.16 2.07 -13.83
CA MET A 109 0.93 2.11 -14.63
C MET A 109 0.13 0.82 -14.50
N ARG A 110 0.82 -0.32 -14.37
CA ARG A 110 0.22 -1.63 -14.16
C ARG A 110 -0.53 -1.68 -12.84
N GLN A 111 0.12 -1.31 -11.73
CA GLN A 111 -0.54 -1.26 -10.42
C GLN A 111 -1.72 -0.28 -10.43
N ALA A 112 -1.59 0.87 -11.10
CA ALA A 112 -2.65 1.86 -11.20
C ALA A 112 -3.90 1.31 -11.92
N LEU A 113 -3.77 0.30 -12.80
CA LEU A 113 -4.87 -0.38 -13.47
C LEU A 113 -5.34 -1.65 -12.74
N ASP A 114 -4.44 -2.40 -12.13
CA ASP A 114 -4.78 -3.68 -11.49
C ASP A 114 -5.50 -3.48 -10.15
N TYR A 115 -5.23 -2.35 -9.45
CA TYR A 115 -5.78 -2.08 -8.11
C TYR A 115 -6.69 -0.86 -8.08
N GLY A 116 -7.64 -0.87 -7.13
CA GLY A 116 -8.61 0.20 -6.94
C GLY A 116 -9.74 0.24 -7.98
N SER A 117 -10.66 1.17 -7.80
CA SER A 117 -11.85 1.38 -8.63
C SER A 117 -11.78 2.65 -9.48
N ARG A 118 -10.85 3.54 -9.20
CA ARG A 118 -10.61 4.80 -9.88
C ARG A 118 -9.11 5.03 -10.04
N THR A 119 -8.69 5.53 -11.20
CA THR A 119 -7.29 5.85 -11.51
C THR A 119 -7.20 7.31 -11.91
N ILE A 120 -6.37 8.06 -11.20
CA ILE A 120 -6.12 9.48 -11.46
C ILE A 120 -4.65 9.63 -11.81
N MET A 121 -4.33 10.35 -12.87
CA MET A 121 -2.95 10.69 -13.21
C MET A 121 -2.71 12.17 -13.03
N LEU A 122 -1.62 12.51 -12.35
CA LEU A 122 -1.18 13.88 -12.11
C LEU A 122 0.10 14.16 -12.91
N HIS A 123 0.17 15.34 -13.49
CA HIS A 123 1.38 15.88 -14.13
C HIS A 123 1.45 17.36 -13.84
N GLU A 124 2.59 17.86 -13.39
CA GLU A 124 2.83 19.28 -13.04
C GLU A 124 1.73 19.89 -12.14
N GLY A 125 1.30 19.13 -11.14
CA GLY A 125 0.28 19.56 -10.17
C GLY A 125 -1.16 19.61 -10.72
N LYS A 126 -1.40 19.11 -11.93
CA LYS A 126 -2.72 19.05 -12.56
C LYS A 126 -3.16 17.59 -12.74
N ILE A 127 -4.47 17.35 -12.64
CA ILE A 127 -5.07 16.09 -13.06
C ILE A 127 -5.14 16.12 -14.59
N ILE A 128 -4.45 15.17 -15.24
CA ILE A 128 -4.43 15.05 -16.70
C ILE A 128 -5.42 14.01 -17.22
N PHE A 129 -5.77 13.03 -16.41
CA PHE A 129 -6.96 12.22 -16.62
C PHE A 129 -7.47 11.60 -15.30
N ASP A 130 -8.72 11.14 -15.34
CA ASP A 130 -9.46 10.57 -14.22
C ASP A 130 -10.42 9.51 -14.79
N LEU A 131 -10.19 8.25 -14.44
CA LEU A 131 -10.91 7.09 -14.96
C LEU A 131 -11.55 6.29 -13.83
N GLU A 132 -12.84 5.96 -13.96
CA GLU A 132 -13.54 5.11 -13.00
C GLU A 132 -14.47 4.08 -13.66
N GLY A 133 -14.87 3.08 -12.88
CA GLY A 133 -15.88 2.10 -13.26
C GLY A 133 -15.57 1.34 -14.55
N LYS A 134 -16.59 1.20 -15.43
CA LYS A 134 -16.47 0.46 -16.68
C LYS A 134 -15.53 1.10 -17.70
N GLU A 135 -15.41 2.41 -17.69
CA GLU A 135 -14.50 3.12 -18.57
C GLU A 135 -13.06 2.69 -18.28
N ARG A 136 -12.67 2.71 -17.00
CA ARG A 136 -11.34 2.28 -16.55
C ARG A 136 -10.99 0.86 -16.98
N SER A 137 -11.97 -0.05 -17.00
CA SER A 137 -11.77 -1.48 -17.38
C SER A 137 -11.37 -1.68 -18.84
N ASN A 138 -11.56 -0.69 -19.70
CA ASN A 138 -11.22 -0.75 -21.10
C ASN A 138 -9.80 -0.29 -21.41
N TYR A 139 -9.09 0.27 -20.41
CA TYR A 139 -7.75 0.80 -20.60
C TYR A 139 -6.68 -0.25 -20.29
N GLU A 140 -5.66 -0.26 -21.11
CA GLU A 140 -4.41 -1.01 -20.91
C GLU A 140 -3.25 -0.05 -20.57
N VAL A 141 -2.13 -0.60 -20.12
CA VAL A 141 -0.93 0.19 -19.77
C VAL A 141 -0.50 1.09 -20.94
N LYS A 142 -0.57 0.57 -22.18
CA LYS A 142 -0.22 1.34 -23.40
C LYS A 142 -1.10 2.60 -23.57
N ASP A 143 -2.36 2.52 -23.18
CA ASP A 143 -3.30 3.64 -23.31
C ASP A 143 -2.97 4.74 -22.31
N LEU A 144 -2.61 4.37 -21.06
CA LEU A 144 -2.14 5.31 -20.06
C LEU A 144 -0.84 6.01 -20.48
N LEU A 145 0.10 5.26 -21.08
CA LEU A 145 1.35 5.82 -21.60
C LEU A 145 1.08 6.82 -22.73
N ASN A 146 0.17 6.49 -23.65
CA ASN A 146 -0.23 7.40 -24.73
C ASN A 146 -0.88 8.67 -24.19
N LEU A 147 -1.77 8.57 -23.21
CA LEU A 147 -2.40 9.72 -22.57
C LEU A 147 -1.37 10.60 -21.88
N PHE A 148 -0.40 10.00 -21.19
CA PHE A 148 0.69 10.72 -20.54
C PHE A 148 1.57 11.45 -21.56
N ALA A 149 1.94 10.78 -22.67
CA ALA A 149 2.71 11.39 -23.74
C ALA A 149 1.99 12.59 -24.39
N LEU A 150 0.66 12.48 -24.59
CA LEU A 150 -0.14 13.58 -25.13
C LEU A 150 -0.24 14.78 -24.18
N ALA A 151 -0.25 14.50 -22.84
CA ALA A 151 -0.30 15.55 -21.85
C ALA A 151 1.04 16.30 -21.67
N ARG A 152 2.15 15.67 -22.01
CA ARG A 152 3.48 16.30 -22.08
C ARG A 152 3.62 17.02 -23.42
N LYS A 153 3.14 18.26 -23.50
CA LYS A 153 3.14 19.09 -24.71
C LYS A 153 4.52 19.37 -25.34
N ASP A 154 5.60 19.00 -24.68
CA ASP A 154 6.97 19.40 -25.04
C ASP A 154 7.83 18.25 -25.55
N GLY A 155 7.38 17.45 -26.48
CA GLY A 155 8.23 16.70 -27.42
C GLY A 155 9.53 16.02 -26.90
N GLU A 156 9.75 15.91 -25.61
CA GLU A 156 10.83 15.10 -25.06
C GLU A 156 10.45 13.62 -25.27
N GLU A 157 11.22 12.97 -26.14
CA GLU A 157 11.16 11.52 -26.32
C GLU A 157 11.20 10.86 -24.94
N LEU A 158 10.24 9.99 -24.68
CA LEU A 158 10.24 9.12 -23.50
C LEU A 158 11.55 8.34 -23.54
N ASP A 159 12.46 8.64 -22.64
CA ASP A 159 13.70 7.92 -22.46
C ASP A 159 13.35 6.44 -22.27
N ASP A 160 13.84 5.55 -23.13
CA ASP A 160 13.52 4.11 -23.13
C ASP A 160 13.74 3.47 -21.75
N ASP A 161 14.66 4.03 -20.94
CA ASP A 161 14.90 3.60 -19.56
C ASP A 161 13.73 3.84 -18.61
N LYS A 162 12.82 4.78 -18.91
CA LYS A 162 11.59 4.99 -18.11
C LYS A 162 10.46 4.03 -18.50
N LEU A 163 10.51 3.45 -19.67
CA LEU A 163 9.58 2.41 -20.13
C LEU A 163 9.82 1.06 -19.42
N LEU A 164 11.06 0.80 -18.99
CA LEU A 164 11.42 -0.43 -18.27
C LEU A 164 10.85 -0.50 -16.83
N LEU A 165 10.39 0.61 -16.26
CA LEU A 165 9.70 0.64 -14.97
C LEU A 165 8.22 0.18 -15.05
N VAL A 166 7.78 -0.22 -16.24
CA VAL A 166 6.39 -0.63 -16.53
C VAL A 166 6.22 -2.15 -16.53
N SER A 167 7.32 -2.89 -16.39
CA SER A 167 7.31 -4.38 -16.38
C SER A 167 7.10 -4.96 -14.98
#